data_96cfe9c1a5791d805dfc27a67ed862df
#
_entry.id   96cfe9c1a5791d805dfc27a67ed862df
#
_cell.length_a   1.000
_cell.length_b   1.000
_cell.length_c   1.000
_cell.angle_alpha   90.00
_cell.angle_beta   90.00
_cell.angle_gamma   90.00
#
_symmetry.space_group_name_H-M   'P 1'
#
loop_
_entity.id
_entity.type
_entity.pdbx_description
1 polymer ?
#
loop_
_entity_poly.entity_id
_entity_poly.type
_entity_poly.pdbx_seq_one_letter_code
_entity_poly.pdbx_strand_id
1 'polypeptide(L)'
;MPDSATPPMAADAPRVDESLVTYTNVIYALHSLSVLIGLTTFHTVVGSFVWGLPSIIAVIMNYARRSATHGTFLESHFRWQIRTFWYAVLWWFAIWAVSVPLALILIGIPLWFVGHYALAIWIIYRVARGWLALRDKRAMYV
;
A
#
# COMPACT_ATOMS: atom_id res chain seq x y z
N MET A 1 19.85 -55.30 9.04
CA MET A 1 20.25 -53.90 8.95
C MET A 1 19.01 -53.12 8.56
N PRO A 2 18.46 -52.28 9.41
CA PRO A 2 17.34 -51.44 9.01
C PRO A 2 17.87 -50.26 8.22
N ASP A 3 17.30 -50.07 7.05
CA ASP A 3 17.50 -48.99 6.14
C ASP A 3 17.26 -47.67 6.86
N SER A 4 18.30 -46.85 7.01
CA SER A 4 18.18 -45.48 7.49
C SER A 4 17.60 -44.64 6.34
N ALA A 5 16.27 -44.69 6.23
CA ALA A 5 15.58 -43.73 5.37
C ALA A 5 15.87 -42.31 5.89
N THR A 6 16.80 -41.66 5.23
CA THR A 6 17.03 -40.23 5.40
C THR A 6 15.68 -39.53 5.21
N PRO A 7 15.18 -38.77 6.18
CA PRO A 7 13.94 -38.02 5.98
C PRO A 7 14.12 -37.12 4.74
N PRO A 8 13.09 -37.05 3.87
CA PRO A 8 13.18 -36.15 2.73
C PRO A 8 13.51 -34.74 3.25
N MET A 9 14.68 -34.24 2.84
CA MET A 9 15.11 -32.91 3.16
C MET A 9 13.96 -31.96 2.85
N ALA A 10 13.73 -31.01 3.72
CA ALA A 10 12.81 -29.90 3.56
C ALA A 10 13.27 -28.98 2.37
N ALA A 11 13.28 -29.57 1.19
CA ALA A 11 13.56 -28.93 -0.08
C ALA A 11 12.20 -28.77 -0.76
N ASP A 12 11.56 -27.63 -0.58
CA ASP A 12 10.70 -26.93 -1.52
C ASP A 12 9.69 -26.01 -0.82
N ALA A 13 10.17 -25.22 0.15
CA ALA A 13 9.52 -23.94 0.33
C ALA A 13 9.85 -23.14 -0.95
N PRO A 14 8.83 -22.62 -1.67
CA PRO A 14 9.09 -21.88 -2.90
C PRO A 14 10.08 -20.74 -2.58
N ARG A 15 11.26 -20.83 -3.17
CA ARG A 15 12.28 -19.75 -3.03
C ARG A 15 11.67 -18.50 -3.62
N VAL A 16 11.41 -17.53 -2.76
CA VAL A 16 10.91 -16.24 -3.21
C VAL A 16 12.01 -15.59 -4.06
N ASP A 17 11.68 -15.31 -5.31
CA ASP A 17 12.58 -14.61 -6.22
C ASP A 17 12.92 -13.22 -5.63
N GLU A 18 14.21 -12.95 -5.44
CA GLU A 18 14.66 -11.66 -4.90
C GLU A 18 14.26 -10.48 -5.80
N SER A 19 14.08 -10.73 -7.11
CA SER A 19 13.55 -9.72 -8.01
C SER A 19 12.12 -9.30 -7.64
N LEU A 20 11.27 -10.22 -7.16
CA LEU A 20 9.93 -9.93 -6.67
C LEU A 20 9.95 -9.17 -5.34
N VAL A 21 10.92 -9.44 -4.47
CA VAL A 21 11.11 -8.66 -3.23
C VAL A 21 11.48 -7.23 -3.56
N THR A 22 12.44 -7.04 -4.48
CA THR A 22 12.84 -5.72 -4.97
C THR A 22 11.67 -5.00 -5.62
N TYR A 23 10.90 -5.67 -6.45
CA TYR A 23 9.71 -5.13 -7.08
C TYR A 23 8.67 -4.67 -6.04
N THR A 24 8.46 -5.46 -4.99
CA THR A 24 7.55 -5.12 -3.89
C THR A 24 8.05 -3.90 -3.10
N ASN A 25 9.37 -3.77 -2.90
CA ASN A 25 9.97 -2.58 -2.29
C ASN A 25 9.72 -1.32 -3.13
N VAL A 26 9.84 -1.40 -4.46
CA VAL A 26 9.53 -0.28 -5.36
C VAL A 26 8.08 0.17 -5.21
N ILE A 27 7.14 -0.77 -5.07
CA ILE A 27 5.73 -0.44 -4.85
C ILE A 27 5.54 0.32 -3.53
N TYR A 28 6.17 -0.12 -2.44
CA TYR A 28 6.12 0.62 -1.17
C TYR A 28 6.75 2.01 -1.27
N ALA A 29 7.87 2.14 -1.99
CA ALA A 29 8.52 3.43 -2.24
C ALA A 29 7.62 4.39 -3.02
N LEU A 30 6.90 3.90 -4.04
CA LEU A 30 5.95 4.70 -4.81
C LEU A 30 4.77 5.18 -3.96
N HIS A 31 4.22 4.32 -3.09
CA HIS A 31 3.19 4.74 -2.15
C HIS A 31 3.70 5.78 -1.16
N SER A 32 4.93 5.62 -0.65
CA SER A 32 5.56 6.60 0.25
C SER A 32 5.78 7.95 -0.46
N LEU A 33 6.26 7.91 -1.69
CA LEU A 33 6.45 9.11 -2.51
C LEU A 33 5.13 9.83 -2.76
N SER A 34 4.06 9.09 -3.05
CA SER A 34 2.72 9.65 -3.23
C SER A 34 2.26 10.41 -1.98
N VAL A 35 2.43 9.81 -0.79
CA VAL A 35 2.06 10.46 0.47
C VAL A 35 2.90 11.72 0.71
N LEU A 36 4.20 11.66 0.44
CA LEU A 36 5.10 12.82 0.61
C LEU A 36 4.69 13.99 -0.30
N ILE A 37 4.42 13.71 -1.58
CA ILE A 37 3.92 14.71 -2.52
C ILE A 37 2.56 15.23 -2.02
N GLY A 38 1.66 14.34 -1.58
CA GLY A 38 0.35 14.72 -1.07
C GLY A 38 0.42 15.67 0.11
N LEU A 39 1.27 15.39 1.10
CA LEU A 39 1.44 16.26 2.28
C LEU A 39 1.96 17.66 1.95
N THR A 40 2.73 17.80 0.89
CA THR A 40 3.33 19.08 0.50
C THR A 40 2.48 19.87 -0.49
N THR A 41 1.60 19.20 -1.26
CA THR A 41 0.92 19.82 -2.42
C THR A 41 -0.60 19.72 -2.42
N PHE A 42 -1.22 19.02 -1.45
CA PHE A 42 -2.66 18.73 -1.46
C PHE A 42 -3.56 19.98 -1.42
N HIS A 43 -3.04 21.10 -0.96
CA HIS A 43 -3.74 22.40 -0.92
C HIS A 43 -3.75 23.12 -2.26
N THR A 44 -3.08 22.57 -3.30
CA THR A 44 -3.12 23.12 -4.66
C THR A 44 -3.92 22.19 -5.58
N VAL A 45 -4.64 22.76 -6.56
CA VAL A 45 -5.42 21.97 -7.53
C VAL A 45 -4.50 21.04 -8.32
N VAL A 46 -3.36 21.52 -8.79
CA VAL A 46 -2.37 20.73 -9.54
C VAL A 46 -1.80 19.60 -8.66
N GLY A 47 -1.45 19.92 -7.41
CA GLY A 47 -0.95 18.94 -6.45
C GLY A 47 -1.94 17.80 -6.20
N SER A 48 -3.24 18.11 -6.16
CA SER A 48 -4.29 17.09 -5.97
C SER A 48 -4.33 16.04 -7.10
N PHE A 49 -3.93 16.38 -8.31
CA PHE A 49 -3.81 15.41 -9.41
C PHE A 49 -2.48 14.65 -9.37
N VAL A 50 -1.39 15.32 -9.04
CA VAL A 50 -0.03 14.74 -9.11
C VAL A 50 0.23 13.75 -7.98
N TRP A 51 -0.29 13.99 -6.77
CA TRP A 51 0.00 13.12 -5.60
C TRP A 51 -0.50 11.68 -5.76
N GLY A 52 -1.57 11.47 -6.55
CA GLY A 52 -2.12 10.14 -6.79
C GLY A 52 -1.33 9.29 -7.79
N LEU A 53 -0.56 9.91 -8.69
CA LEU A 53 0.11 9.22 -9.80
C LEU A 53 1.06 8.11 -9.34
N PRO A 54 1.97 8.31 -8.38
CA PRO A 54 2.85 7.22 -7.95
C PRO A 54 2.09 6.04 -7.34
N SER A 55 1.01 6.29 -6.58
CA SER A 55 0.17 5.23 -6.03
C SER A 55 -0.66 4.51 -7.09
N ILE A 56 -1.09 5.19 -8.15
CA ILE A 56 -1.76 4.56 -9.30
C ILE A 56 -0.79 3.63 -10.02
N ILE A 57 0.44 4.08 -10.28
CA ILE A 57 1.48 3.24 -10.85
C ILE A 57 1.74 2.02 -9.95
N ALA A 58 1.88 2.24 -8.65
CA ALA A 58 2.09 1.18 -7.67
C ALA A 58 0.98 0.11 -7.71
N VAL A 59 -0.29 0.51 -7.78
CA VAL A 59 -1.39 -0.46 -7.84
C VAL A 59 -1.47 -1.18 -9.18
N ILE A 60 -1.14 -0.52 -10.28
CA ILE A 60 -1.00 -1.18 -11.60
C ILE A 60 0.11 -2.24 -11.54
N MET A 61 1.26 -1.92 -10.96
CA MET A 61 2.35 -2.85 -10.73
C MET A 61 1.91 -4.06 -9.89
N ASN A 62 1.12 -3.84 -8.83
CA ASN A 62 0.56 -4.93 -8.03
C ASN A 62 -0.30 -5.87 -8.87
N TYR A 63 -1.21 -5.35 -9.68
CA TYR A 63 -2.05 -6.19 -10.53
C TYR A 63 -1.27 -6.93 -11.62
N ALA A 64 -0.27 -6.26 -12.23
CA ALA A 64 0.54 -6.83 -13.30
C ALA A 64 1.37 -8.05 -12.86
N ARG A 65 1.81 -8.10 -11.61
CA ARG A 65 2.64 -9.20 -11.07
C ARG A 65 1.95 -10.03 -10.00
N ARG A 66 0.64 -9.88 -9.82
CA ARG A 66 -0.12 -10.58 -8.78
C ARG A 66 0.00 -12.10 -8.86
N SER A 67 -0.06 -12.66 -10.06
CA SER A 67 0.06 -14.11 -10.27
C SER A 67 1.43 -14.68 -9.86
N ALA A 68 2.49 -13.90 -10.03
CA ALA A 68 3.85 -14.33 -9.68
C ALA A 68 4.09 -14.43 -8.16
N THR A 69 3.20 -13.87 -7.34
CA THR A 69 3.34 -13.89 -5.87
C THR A 69 2.56 -15.02 -5.20
N HIS A 70 1.75 -15.78 -5.95
CA HIS A 70 0.93 -16.85 -5.38
C HIS A 70 1.76 -17.90 -4.62
N GLY A 71 1.27 -18.26 -3.45
CA GLY A 71 1.92 -19.26 -2.57
C GLY A 71 3.16 -18.73 -1.84
N THR A 72 3.52 -17.46 -2.00
CA THR A 72 4.63 -16.83 -1.29
C THR A 72 4.12 -15.86 -0.22
N PHE A 73 4.97 -15.46 0.72
CA PHE A 73 4.61 -14.42 1.71
C PHE A 73 4.31 -13.05 1.04
N LEU A 74 4.82 -12.81 -0.19
CA LEU A 74 4.58 -11.59 -0.95
C LEU A 74 3.12 -11.45 -1.40
N GLU A 75 2.38 -12.54 -1.55
CA GLU A 75 0.95 -12.48 -1.89
C GLU A 75 0.16 -11.65 -0.88
N SER A 76 0.46 -11.81 0.41
CA SER A 76 -0.17 -11.04 1.47
C SER A 76 0.18 -9.55 1.40
N HIS A 77 1.43 -9.21 1.01
CA HIS A 77 1.86 -7.83 0.80
C HIS A 77 1.14 -7.17 -0.36
N PHE A 78 1.00 -7.86 -1.51
CA PHE A 78 0.25 -7.36 -2.66
C PHE A 78 -1.21 -7.10 -2.30
N ARG A 79 -1.85 -8.03 -1.60
CA ARG A 79 -3.23 -7.86 -1.12
C ARG A 79 -3.35 -6.68 -0.16
N TRP A 80 -2.40 -6.51 0.76
CA TRP A 80 -2.35 -5.39 1.69
C TRP A 80 -2.23 -4.04 0.97
N GLN A 81 -1.33 -3.92 -0.02
CA GLN A 81 -1.11 -2.71 -0.81
C GLN A 81 -2.34 -2.34 -1.64
N ILE A 82 -2.91 -3.30 -2.37
CA ILE A 82 -4.13 -3.10 -3.16
C ILE A 82 -5.29 -2.63 -2.28
N ARG A 83 -5.51 -3.28 -1.13
CA ARG A 83 -6.56 -2.86 -0.20
C ARG A 83 -6.29 -1.47 0.38
N THR A 84 -5.04 -1.15 0.69
CA THR A 84 -4.68 0.18 1.19
C THR A 84 -5.01 1.25 0.16
N PHE A 85 -4.68 1.02 -1.11
CA PHE A 85 -5.00 1.94 -2.20
C PHE A 85 -6.51 2.16 -2.33
N TRP A 86 -7.31 1.10 -2.41
CA TRP A 86 -8.75 1.23 -2.59
C TRP A 86 -9.46 1.86 -1.39
N TYR A 87 -9.04 1.54 -0.17
CA TYR A 87 -9.56 2.22 1.02
C TYR A 87 -9.15 3.70 1.07
N ALA A 88 -7.95 4.05 0.64
CA ALA A 88 -7.52 5.44 0.55
C ALA A 88 -8.38 6.22 -0.46
N VAL A 89 -8.65 5.66 -1.64
CA VAL A 89 -9.55 6.23 -2.64
C VAL A 89 -10.96 6.41 -2.09
N LEU A 90 -11.50 5.38 -1.42
CA LEU A 90 -12.84 5.44 -0.80
C LEU A 90 -12.93 6.56 0.23
N TRP A 91 -11.97 6.63 1.15
CA TRP A 91 -11.94 7.67 2.19
C TRP A 91 -11.72 9.07 1.61
N TRP A 92 -10.91 9.19 0.58
CA TRP A 92 -10.73 10.45 -0.13
C TRP A 92 -12.05 10.96 -0.71
N PHE A 93 -12.81 10.09 -1.39
CA PHE A 93 -14.14 10.43 -1.90
C PHE A 93 -15.13 10.76 -0.78
N ALA A 94 -15.11 10.02 0.33
CA ALA A 94 -15.98 10.29 1.49
C ALA A 94 -15.70 11.67 2.09
N ILE A 95 -14.43 12.02 2.28
CA ILE A 95 -14.01 13.35 2.78
C ILE A 95 -14.52 14.44 1.83
N TRP A 96 -14.33 14.24 0.52
CA TRP A 96 -14.76 15.20 -0.50
C TRP A 96 -16.29 15.37 -0.50
N ALA A 97 -17.03 14.27 -0.52
CA ALA A 97 -18.50 14.27 -0.55
C ALA A 97 -19.14 14.93 0.67
N VAL A 98 -18.51 14.86 1.83
CA VAL A 98 -19.00 15.48 3.06
C VAL A 98 -18.50 16.93 3.19
N SER A 99 -17.22 17.19 2.90
CA SER A 99 -16.63 18.52 3.12
C SER A 99 -17.14 19.56 2.15
N VAL A 100 -17.38 19.19 0.87
CA VAL A 100 -17.79 20.16 -0.16
C VAL A 100 -19.15 20.77 0.12
N PRO A 101 -20.24 20.01 0.39
CA PRO A 101 -21.51 20.59 0.77
C PRO A 101 -21.44 21.43 2.05
N LEU A 102 -20.70 20.97 3.06
CA LEU A 102 -20.55 21.67 4.35
C LEU A 102 -19.67 22.91 4.24
N ALA A 103 -18.90 23.08 3.15
CA ALA A 103 -18.14 24.30 2.91
C ALA A 103 -19.05 25.52 2.73
N LEU A 104 -20.30 25.35 2.29
CA LEU A 104 -21.30 26.42 2.18
C LEU A 104 -21.61 27.09 3.53
N ILE A 105 -21.45 26.34 4.62
CA ILE A 105 -21.64 26.84 6.01
C ILE A 105 -20.31 26.94 6.75
N LEU A 106 -19.19 27.02 6.01
CA LEU A 106 -17.82 27.14 6.51
C LEU A 106 -17.30 25.96 7.37
N ILE A 107 -18.13 25.03 7.79
CA ILE A 107 -17.73 23.83 8.58
C ILE A 107 -16.94 22.84 7.69
N GLY A 108 -17.24 22.78 6.40
CA GLY A 108 -16.56 21.87 5.48
C GLY A 108 -15.08 22.17 5.29
N ILE A 109 -14.64 23.42 5.46
CA ILE A 109 -13.24 23.82 5.28
C ILE A 109 -12.32 23.15 6.32
N PRO A 110 -12.53 23.32 7.65
CA PRO A 110 -11.72 22.62 8.62
C PRO A 110 -11.87 21.09 8.53
N LEU A 111 -13.05 20.59 8.21
CA LEU A 111 -13.29 19.15 8.03
C LEU A 111 -12.47 18.57 6.87
N TRP A 112 -12.33 19.31 5.77
CA TRP A 112 -11.46 18.97 4.65
C TRP A 112 -10.01 18.76 5.10
N PHE A 113 -9.44 19.73 5.82
CA PHE A 113 -8.06 19.63 6.30
C PHE A 113 -7.87 18.47 7.29
N VAL A 114 -8.74 18.38 8.30
CA VAL A 114 -8.67 17.31 9.31
C VAL A 114 -8.81 15.94 8.65
N GLY A 115 -9.74 15.76 7.72
CA GLY A 115 -9.95 14.52 7.00
C GLY A 115 -8.72 14.09 6.17
N HIS A 116 -8.11 15.02 5.44
CA HIS A 116 -6.91 14.72 4.65
C HIS A 116 -5.70 14.39 5.51
N TYR A 117 -5.47 15.11 6.61
CA TYR A 117 -4.38 14.77 7.53
C TYR A 117 -4.60 13.42 8.21
N ALA A 118 -5.82 13.13 8.65
CA ALA A 118 -6.15 11.83 9.23
C ALA A 118 -5.93 10.68 8.23
N LEU A 119 -6.35 10.88 6.97
CA LEU A 119 -6.14 9.91 5.90
C LEU A 119 -4.64 9.72 5.62
N ALA A 120 -3.86 10.80 5.55
CA ALA A 120 -2.42 10.73 5.32
C ALA A 120 -1.71 9.95 6.44
N ILE A 121 -2.01 10.23 7.70
CA ILE A 121 -1.46 9.51 8.86
C ILE A 121 -1.80 8.02 8.78
N TRP A 122 -3.04 7.68 8.44
CA TRP A 122 -3.48 6.31 8.27
C TRP A 122 -2.73 5.58 7.14
N ILE A 123 -2.52 6.24 5.99
CA ILE A 123 -1.76 5.66 4.86
C ILE A 123 -0.30 5.46 5.27
N ILE A 124 0.34 6.47 5.92
CA ILE A 124 1.72 6.38 6.41
C ILE A 124 1.87 5.16 7.33
N TYR A 125 0.96 5.01 8.29
CA TYR A 125 0.97 3.85 9.19
C TYR A 125 0.90 2.53 8.42
N ARG A 126 -0.02 2.42 7.45
CA ARG A 126 -0.19 1.18 6.67
C ARG A 126 1.03 0.87 5.80
N VAL A 127 1.59 1.88 5.14
CA VAL A 127 2.78 1.74 4.29
C VAL A 127 4.00 1.35 5.15
N ALA A 128 4.24 2.06 6.24
CA ALA A 128 5.36 1.79 7.14
C ALA A 128 5.27 0.37 7.75
N ARG A 129 4.09 -0.02 8.24
CA ARG A 129 3.86 -1.36 8.79
C ARG A 129 4.10 -2.46 7.76
N GLY A 130 3.60 -2.26 6.53
CA GLY A 130 3.79 -3.21 5.45
C GLY A 130 5.26 -3.31 5.03
N TRP A 131 5.94 -2.19 4.91
CA TRP A 131 7.34 -2.15 4.50
C TRP A 131 8.28 -2.78 5.56
N LEU A 132 8.02 -2.52 6.84
CA LEU A 132 8.76 -3.15 7.94
C LEU A 132 8.57 -4.68 7.94
N ALA A 133 7.34 -5.16 7.74
CA ALA A 133 7.07 -6.59 7.64
C ALA A 133 7.77 -7.22 6.42
N LEU A 134 7.83 -6.51 5.27
CA LEU A 134 8.56 -6.96 4.08
C LEU A 134 10.06 -7.08 4.36
N ARG A 135 10.65 -6.08 5.02
CA ARG A 135 12.06 -6.11 5.43
C ARG A 135 12.38 -7.34 6.29
N ASP A 136 11.46 -7.66 7.20
CA ASP A 136 11.61 -8.81 8.11
C ASP A 136 11.18 -10.14 7.44
N LYS A 137 10.88 -10.13 6.13
CA LYS A 137 10.37 -11.29 5.34
C LYS A 137 9.15 -11.96 5.97
N ARG A 138 8.30 -11.20 6.65
CA ARG A 138 7.07 -11.69 7.29
C ARG A 138 5.85 -11.42 6.42
N ALA A 139 4.92 -12.37 6.39
CA ALA A 139 3.63 -12.18 5.77
C ALA A 139 2.80 -11.10 6.51
N MET A 140 1.97 -10.37 5.75
CA MET A 140 0.99 -9.46 6.33
C MET A 140 -0.26 -10.22 6.78
N TYR A 141 -0.78 -9.86 7.94
CA TYR A 141 -2.12 -10.28 8.35
C TYR A 141 -3.15 -9.50 7.51
N VAL A 142 -4.06 -10.22 6.87
CA VAL A 142 -5.05 -9.67 5.93
C VAL A 142 -6.45 -9.93 6.47
#